data_97c9f7fcc0066cd736d68174f149adeb
#
_entry.id   97c9f7fcc0066cd736d68174f149adeb
#
_cell.length_a   1.000
_cell.length_b   1.000
_cell.length_c   1.000
_cell.angle_alpha   90.00
_cell.angle_beta   90.00
_cell.angle_gamma   90.00
#
_symmetry.space_group_name_H-M   'P 1'
#
loop_
_entity.id
_entity.type
_entity.pdbx_description
1 polymer ?
#
loop_
_entity_poly.entity_id
_entity_poly.type
_entity_poly.pdbx_seq_one_letter_code
_entity_poly.pdbx_strand_id
1 'polypeptide(L)'
;QLRFGFLLMVLAVAGLMFSHSLALFSAAMFILGVVSGITMSIGTFLITQMYEGRQRGSRLLFTDSFFSMAGMIFPMIAAFLLARSIEWYWVYACIGLVYVAIFILTFGCEFPALGKHAPKTDAPVEKEKWGIGVLFLSVAALCYILGQLGFISWVPEYAKGLGMSLNDAGTLVSNFWMSYMVGMWAFSFILRFFDLQRILTVLAGLAAILMYVFNTGTPAHMAWSILALGFFSSAIYTTIITLGSQQTKVPSPKLVNFVLTCGTIGTMLTFVVTGPIVEHSGPQAALLTANGLYAVVFVMCFLLGFVSRHRQHNTLTSH
;
A
#
# COMPACT_ATOMS: atom_id res chain seq x y z
N GLN A 1 9.40 2.38 -22.67
CA GLN A 1 8.39 1.61 -21.91
C GLN A 1 7.41 2.54 -21.18
N LEU A 2 7.87 3.51 -20.36
CA LEU A 2 7.00 4.43 -19.62
C LEU A 2 6.06 5.24 -20.52
N ARG A 3 6.56 5.84 -21.59
CA ARG A 3 5.74 6.60 -22.55
C ARG A 3 4.63 5.76 -23.16
N PHE A 4 4.97 4.54 -23.58
CA PHE A 4 3.98 3.60 -24.10
C PHE A 4 2.94 3.21 -23.04
N GLY A 5 3.38 2.98 -21.79
CA GLY A 5 2.48 2.69 -20.68
C GLY A 5 1.47 3.82 -20.44
N PHE A 6 1.92 5.06 -20.32
CA PHE A 6 1.02 6.20 -20.10
C PHE A 6 0.07 6.44 -21.28
N LEU A 7 0.52 6.26 -22.53
CA LEU A 7 -0.36 6.30 -23.69
C LEU A 7 -1.46 5.24 -23.60
N LEU A 8 -1.10 4.02 -23.21
CA LEU A 8 -2.05 2.92 -23.06
C LEU A 8 -3.07 3.19 -21.94
N MET A 9 -2.65 3.85 -20.85
CA MET A 9 -3.56 4.30 -19.79
C MET A 9 -4.57 5.33 -20.31
N VAL A 10 -4.13 6.32 -21.09
CA VAL A 10 -5.03 7.31 -21.70
C VAL A 10 -6.06 6.64 -22.61
N LEU A 11 -5.62 5.69 -23.44
CA LEU A 11 -6.51 4.93 -24.31
C LEU A 11 -7.49 4.05 -23.53
N ALA A 12 -7.05 3.43 -22.43
CA ALA A 12 -7.92 2.63 -21.57
C ALA A 12 -8.98 3.48 -20.87
N VAL A 13 -8.61 4.68 -20.38
CA VAL A 13 -9.60 5.64 -19.82
C VAL A 13 -10.59 6.10 -20.87
N ALA A 14 -10.14 6.42 -22.08
CA ALA A 14 -11.03 6.75 -23.18
C ALA A 14 -11.99 5.57 -23.49
N GLY A 15 -11.49 4.35 -23.49
CA GLY A 15 -12.31 3.14 -23.64
C GLY A 15 -13.38 3.00 -22.55
N LEU A 16 -13.09 3.36 -21.30
CA LEU A 16 -14.08 3.38 -20.22
C LEU A 16 -15.20 4.40 -20.47
N MET A 17 -14.88 5.59 -20.99
CA MET A 17 -15.87 6.63 -21.27
C MET A 17 -16.87 6.22 -22.36
N PHE A 18 -16.44 5.40 -23.31
CA PHE A 18 -17.29 4.90 -24.42
C PHE A 18 -17.80 3.47 -24.19
N SER A 19 -17.60 2.92 -23.00
CA SER A 19 -17.94 1.54 -22.67
C SER A 19 -19.43 1.38 -22.41
N HIS A 20 -20.10 0.60 -23.25
CA HIS A 20 -21.47 0.15 -23.04
C HIS A 20 -21.57 -1.36 -22.73
N SER A 21 -20.44 -2.05 -22.55
CA SER A 21 -20.40 -3.47 -22.26
C SER A 21 -19.49 -3.79 -21.08
N LEU A 22 -19.90 -4.76 -20.26
CA LEU A 22 -19.11 -5.24 -19.13
C LEU A 22 -17.72 -5.78 -19.57
N ALA A 23 -17.65 -6.40 -20.76
CA ALA A 23 -16.41 -6.93 -21.29
C ALA A 23 -15.39 -5.83 -21.60
N LEU A 24 -15.84 -4.73 -22.26
CA LEU A 24 -14.96 -3.59 -22.56
C LEU A 24 -14.54 -2.87 -21.29
N PHE A 25 -15.46 -2.69 -20.33
CA PHE A 25 -15.14 -2.15 -19.00
C PHE A 25 -14.06 -2.98 -18.31
N SER A 26 -14.24 -4.30 -18.22
CA SER A 26 -13.30 -5.21 -17.58
C SER A 26 -11.93 -5.20 -18.27
N ALA A 27 -11.89 -5.17 -19.60
CA ALA A 27 -10.64 -5.09 -20.36
C ALA A 27 -9.89 -3.77 -20.11
N ALA A 28 -10.59 -2.64 -20.08
CA ALA A 28 -9.99 -1.35 -19.79
C ALA A 28 -9.45 -1.29 -18.35
N MET A 29 -10.21 -1.78 -17.36
CA MET A 29 -9.77 -1.86 -15.97
C MET A 29 -8.55 -2.79 -15.80
N PHE A 30 -8.51 -3.92 -16.51
CA PHE A 30 -7.36 -4.81 -16.52
C PHE A 30 -6.11 -4.14 -17.07
N ILE A 31 -6.24 -3.43 -18.20
CA ILE A 31 -5.13 -2.65 -18.79
C ILE A 31 -4.63 -1.61 -17.80
N LEU A 32 -5.53 -0.83 -17.19
CA LEU A 32 -5.16 0.17 -16.19
C LEU A 32 -4.41 -0.47 -15.03
N GLY A 33 -4.87 -1.60 -14.51
CA GLY A 33 -4.22 -2.33 -13.42
C GLY A 33 -2.81 -2.80 -13.77
N VAL A 34 -2.64 -3.45 -14.93
CA VAL A 34 -1.34 -3.94 -15.40
C VAL A 34 -0.36 -2.79 -15.59
N VAL A 35 -0.77 -1.74 -16.28
CA VAL A 35 0.13 -0.61 -16.58
C VAL A 35 0.44 0.18 -15.32
N SER A 36 -0.51 0.37 -14.40
CA SER A 36 -0.26 0.98 -13.08
C SER A 36 0.78 0.19 -12.29
N GLY A 37 0.66 -1.14 -12.24
CA GLY A 37 1.63 -1.99 -11.57
C GLY A 37 3.03 -1.87 -12.16
N ILE A 38 3.16 -1.86 -13.50
CA ILE A 38 4.43 -1.70 -14.19
C ILE A 38 5.03 -0.32 -13.92
N THR A 39 4.27 0.75 -14.05
CA THR A 39 4.75 2.13 -13.85
C THR A 39 5.16 2.39 -12.41
N MET A 40 4.40 1.86 -11.43
CA MET A 40 4.74 1.93 -10.01
C MET A 40 6.05 1.17 -9.72
N SER A 41 6.23 -0.02 -10.28
CA SER A 41 7.46 -0.80 -10.13
C SER A 41 8.66 -0.08 -10.72
N ILE A 42 8.52 0.52 -11.91
CA ILE A 42 9.59 1.31 -12.54
C ILE A 42 9.93 2.54 -11.69
N GLY A 43 8.92 3.26 -11.18
CA GLY A 43 9.12 4.42 -10.31
C GLY A 43 9.88 4.07 -9.03
N THR A 44 9.45 3.02 -8.35
CA THR A 44 10.13 2.50 -7.15
C THR A 44 11.56 2.10 -7.46
N PHE A 45 11.80 1.38 -8.56
CA PHE A 45 13.13 0.97 -8.98
C PHE A 45 14.04 2.19 -9.27
N LEU A 46 13.54 3.21 -9.98
CA LEU A 46 14.29 4.43 -10.24
C LEU A 46 14.75 5.11 -8.95
N ILE A 47 13.85 5.25 -7.97
CA ILE A 47 14.17 5.85 -6.67
C ILE A 47 15.25 5.01 -5.95
N THR A 48 15.17 3.69 -6.02
CA THR A 48 16.17 2.81 -5.38
C THR A 48 17.55 2.90 -6.04
N GLN A 49 17.62 3.27 -7.31
CA GLN A 49 18.88 3.48 -8.03
C GLN A 49 19.46 4.89 -7.84
N MET A 50 18.60 5.90 -7.65
CA MET A 50 19.02 7.30 -7.52
C MET A 50 19.44 7.67 -6.09
N TYR A 51 18.96 6.95 -5.07
CA TYR A 51 19.20 7.27 -3.67
C TYR A 51 19.69 6.06 -2.89
N GLU A 52 20.59 6.31 -1.91
CA GLU A 52 21.18 5.27 -1.06
C GLU A 52 20.83 5.44 0.41
N GLY A 53 20.97 4.37 1.18
CA GLY A 53 20.85 4.37 2.62
C GLY A 53 19.52 4.93 3.15
N ARG A 54 19.62 5.83 4.13
CA ARG A 54 18.45 6.44 4.79
C ARG A 54 17.63 7.34 3.87
N GLN A 55 18.26 7.96 2.86
CA GLN A 55 17.56 8.82 1.91
C GLN A 55 16.58 8.03 1.03
N ARG A 56 16.92 6.79 0.67
CA ARG A 56 16.04 5.90 -0.11
C ARG A 56 14.68 5.72 0.58
N GLY A 57 14.66 5.33 1.85
CA GLY A 57 13.41 5.12 2.59
C GLY A 57 12.57 6.40 2.70
N SER A 58 13.21 7.53 2.99
CA SER A 58 12.55 8.84 3.07
C SER A 58 11.93 9.25 1.72
N ARG A 59 12.65 9.04 0.61
CA ARG A 59 12.16 9.39 -0.74
C ARG A 59 11.05 8.45 -1.20
N LEU A 60 11.13 7.16 -0.88
CA LEU A 60 10.05 6.21 -1.15
C LEU A 60 8.77 6.60 -0.39
N LEU A 61 8.84 6.85 0.92
CA LEU A 61 7.69 7.29 1.71
C LEU A 61 7.09 8.59 1.17
N PHE A 62 7.92 9.57 0.82
CA PHE A 62 7.44 10.81 0.22
C PHE A 62 6.72 10.57 -1.11
N THR A 63 7.28 9.72 -1.98
CA THR A 63 6.65 9.39 -3.25
C THR A 63 5.36 8.60 -3.06
N ASP A 64 5.36 7.61 -2.16
CA ASP A 64 4.17 6.81 -1.85
C ASP A 64 3.05 7.65 -1.22
N SER A 65 3.39 8.79 -0.57
CA SER A 65 2.37 9.70 -0.01
C SER A 65 1.43 10.29 -1.06
N PHE A 66 1.86 10.41 -2.31
CA PHE A 66 1.00 10.84 -3.43
C PHE A 66 -0.09 9.83 -3.76
N PHE A 67 0.14 8.53 -3.51
CA PHE A 67 -0.91 7.51 -3.59
C PHE A 67 -2.03 7.80 -2.57
N SER A 68 -1.66 8.12 -1.34
CA SER A 68 -2.62 8.47 -0.28
C SER A 68 -3.33 9.78 -0.59
N MET A 69 -2.63 10.76 -1.18
CA MET A 69 -3.23 12.01 -1.63
C MET A 69 -4.31 11.77 -2.71
N ALA A 70 -4.03 10.88 -3.66
CA ALA A 70 -5.03 10.49 -4.65
C ALA A 70 -6.23 9.79 -4.00
N GLY A 71 -5.99 8.90 -3.03
CA GLY A 71 -7.03 8.22 -2.23
C GLY A 71 -7.91 9.19 -1.42
N MET A 72 -7.39 10.37 -1.06
CA MET A 72 -8.15 11.44 -0.42
C MET A 72 -8.96 12.26 -1.44
N ILE A 73 -8.34 12.68 -2.54
CA ILE A 73 -8.90 13.64 -3.50
C ILE A 73 -9.97 12.99 -4.38
N PHE A 74 -9.72 11.79 -4.94
CA PHE A 74 -10.61 11.20 -5.92
C PHE A 74 -11.97 10.77 -5.37
N PRO A 75 -12.12 10.23 -4.15
CA PRO A 75 -13.45 10.02 -3.56
C PRO A 75 -14.25 11.30 -3.40
N MET A 76 -13.58 12.44 -3.07
CA MET A 76 -14.25 13.75 -2.98
C MET A 76 -14.73 14.23 -4.36
N ILE A 77 -13.89 14.09 -5.39
CA ILE A 77 -14.28 14.40 -6.78
C ILE A 77 -15.46 13.51 -7.20
N ALA A 78 -15.39 12.22 -6.91
CA ALA A 78 -16.47 11.28 -7.24
C ALA A 78 -17.78 11.68 -6.55
N ALA A 79 -17.75 11.95 -5.25
CA ALA A 79 -18.93 12.39 -4.49
C ALA A 79 -19.51 13.71 -5.06
N PHE A 80 -18.66 14.68 -5.40
CA PHE A 80 -19.06 15.95 -5.97
C PHE A 80 -19.74 15.79 -7.35
N LEU A 81 -19.17 14.97 -8.22
CA LEU A 81 -19.72 14.72 -9.56
C LEU A 81 -21.06 13.98 -9.49
N LEU A 82 -21.12 12.90 -8.68
CA LEU A 82 -22.33 12.10 -8.50
C LEU A 82 -23.48 12.88 -7.85
N ALA A 83 -23.17 13.78 -6.89
CA ALA A 83 -24.17 14.66 -6.28
C ALA A 83 -24.81 15.64 -7.28
N ARG A 84 -24.14 15.90 -8.40
CA ARG A 84 -24.67 16.72 -9.52
C ARG A 84 -25.27 15.90 -10.65
N SER A 85 -25.51 14.61 -10.42
CA SER A 85 -26.03 13.68 -11.44
C SER A 85 -25.13 13.59 -12.69
N ILE A 86 -23.82 13.84 -12.51
CA ILE A 86 -22.82 13.64 -13.56
C ILE A 86 -22.45 12.15 -13.58
N GLU A 87 -22.34 11.59 -14.77
CA GLU A 87 -22.08 10.18 -14.97
C GLU A 87 -20.73 9.75 -14.38
N TRP A 88 -20.67 8.56 -13.81
CA TRP A 88 -19.51 8.00 -13.09
C TRP A 88 -18.21 8.00 -13.90
N TYR A 89 -18.29 7.84 -15.22
CA TYR A 89 -17.10 7.78 -16.08
C TYR A 89 -16.33 9.11 -16.16
N TRP A 90 -16.93 10.24 -15.78
CA TRP A 90 -16.23 11.51 -15.70
C TRP A 90 -15.16 11.53 -14.59
N VAL A 91 -15.30 10.69 -13.54
CA VAL A 91 -14.26 10.50 -12.55
C VAL A 91 -13.00 9.94 -13.23
N TYR A 92 -13.17 8.96 -14.11
CA TYR A 92 -12.04 8.40 -14.87
C TYR A 92 -11.50 9.38 -15.89
N ALA A 93 -12.32 10.27 -16.45
CA ALA A 93 -11.84 11.35 -17.31
C ALA A 93 -10.88 12.29 -16.54
N CYS A 94 -11.20 12.65 -15.30
CA CYS A 94 -10.28 13.42 -14.44
C CYS A 94 -8.95 12.69 -14.22
N ILE A 95 -8.98 11.38 -14.00
CA ILE A 95 -7.77 10.55 -13.91
C ILE A 95 -7.01 10.55 -15.24
N GLY A 96 -7.74 10.44 -16.35
CA GLY A 96 -7.17 10.50 -17.71
C GLY A 96 -6.40 11.78 -17.98
N LEU A 97 -6.90 12.93 -17.52
CA LEU A 97 -6.20 14.22 -17.64
C LEU A 97 -4.84 14.19 -16.91
N VAL A 98 -4.77 13.55 -15.73
CA VAL A 98 -3.50 13.38 -15.01
C VAL A 98 -2.53 12.52 -15.82
N TYR A 99 -3.01 11.42 -16.42
CA TYR A 99 -2.15 10.58 -17.28
C TYR A 99 -1.68 11.30 -18.53
N VAL A 100 -2.52 12.12 -19.15
CA VAL A 100 -2.12 12.98 -20.28
C VAL A 100 -1.01 13.95 -19.86
N ALA A 101 -1.19 14.62 -18.73
CA ALA A 101 -0.17 15.54 -18.20
C ALA A 101 1.16 14.81 -17.94
N ILE A 102 1.13 13.64 -17.29
CA ILE A 102 2.33 12.83 -17.04
C ILE A 102 2.95 12.37 -18.37
N PHE A 103 2.15 11.92 -19.34
CA PHE A 103 2.62 11.52 -20.66
C PHE A 103 3.39 12.66 -21.34
N ILE A 104 2.84 13.88 -21.35
CA ILE A 104 3.50 15.07 -21.90
C ILE A 104 4.83 15.36 -21.17
N LEU A 105 4.81 15.31 -19.83
CA LEU A 105 6.03 15.54 -19.01
C LEU A 105 7.14 14.53 -19.31
N THR A 106 6.83 13.30 -19.72
CA THR A 106 7.87 12.30 -20.06
C THR A 106 8.68 12.66 -21.29
N PHE A 107 8.25 13.59 -22.14
CA PHE A 107 9.02 14.05 -23.29
C PHE A 107 10.13 15.02 -22.89
N GLY A 108 9.93 15.77 -21.79
CA GLY A 108 10.94 16.68 -21.26
C GLY A 108 11.90 16.03 -20.24
N CYS A 109 11.70 14.76 -19.87
CA CYS A 109 12.55 14.06 -18.90
C CYS A 109 13.59 13.18 -19.59
N GLU A 110 14.85 13.34 -19.19
CA GLU A 110 15.91 12.38 -19.48
C GLU A 110 15.93 11.30 -18.40
N PHE A 111 15.61 10.07 -18.79
CA PHE A 111 15.68 8.94 -17.85
C PHE A 111 17.12 8.41 -17.79
N PRO A 112 17.68 8.13 -16.60
CA PRO A 112 18.99 7.55 -16.48
C PRO A 112 19.06 6.24 -17.27
N ALA A 113 20.15 6.05 -18.03
CA ALA A 113 20.40 4.83 -18.80
C ALA A 113 20.65 3.65 -17.85
N LEU A 114 19.58 3.03 -17.36
CA LEU A 114 19.62 1.88 -16.49
C LEU A 114 20.11 0.66 -17.29
N GLY A 115 21.32 0.22 -17.02
CA GLY A 115 21.89 -0.97 -17.65
C GLY A 115 23.38 -0.91 -17.96
N LYS A 116 24.01 0.25 -17.90
CA LYS A 116 25.46 0.35 -18.19
C LYS A 116 26.37 0.15 -16.98
N HIS A 117 25.82 0.08 -15.76
CA HIS A 117 26.57 -0.04 -14.50
C HIS A 117 26.11 -1.18 -13.59
N ALA A 118 25.40 -2.18 -14.11
CA ALA A 118 25.37 -3.45 -13.41
C ALA A 118 26.78 -4.05 -13.55
N PRO A 119 27.59 -4.14 -12.48
CA PRO A 119 28.83 -4.91 -12.58
C PRO A 119 28.40 -6.33 -12.98
N LYS A 120 28.86 -6.79 -14.14
CA LYS A 120 28.86 -8.22 -14.46
C LYS A 120 29.83 -8.86 -13.48
N THR A 121 29.36 -9.15 -12.30
CA THR A 121 30.09 -9.99 -11.37
C THR A 121 29.84 -11.42 -11.86
N ASP A 122 30.80 -11.95 -12.60
CA ASP A 122 30.93 -13.38 -12.91
C ASP A 122 31.26 -14.22 -11.66
N ALA A 123 30.99 -13.69 -10.47
CA ALA A 123 31.07 -14.43 -9.23
C ALA A 123 29.92 -15.45 -9.18
N PRO A 124 30.18 -16.69 -8.80
CA PRO A 124 29.14 -17.71 -8.61
C PRO A 124 28.08 -17.13 -7.69
N VAL A 125 26.82 -17.09 -8.16
CA VAL A 125 25.69 -16.64 -7.34
C VAL A 125 25.54 -17.67 -6.22
N GLU A 126 26.16 -17.42 -5.07
CA GLU A 126 25.88 -18.20 -3.85
C GLU A 126 24.35 -18.17 -3.66
N LYS A 127 23.76 -19.35 -3.56
CA LYS A 127 22.32 -19.49 -3.30
C LYS A 127 22.02 -18.78 -1.98
N GLU A 128 21.43 -17.60 -2.06
CA GLU A 128 21.00 -16.85 -0.89
C GLU A 128 20.05 -17.72 -0.06
N LYS A 129 20.48 -18.09 1.14
CA LYS A 129 19.62 -18.77 2.11
C LYS A 129 18.75 -17.70 2.79
N TRP A 130 17.50 -17.65 2.43
CA TRP A 130 16.53 -16.77 3.07
C TRP A 130 16.21 -17.32 4.47
N GLY A 131 16.40 -16.48 5.48
CA GLY A 131 16.08 -16.84 6.87
C GLY A 131 14.59 -16.73 7.16
N ILE A 132 14.18 -17.25 8.32
CA ILE A 132 12.78 -17.22 8.80
C ILE A 132 12.21 -15.79 8.90
N GLY A 133 13.06 -14.77 9.04
CA GLY A 133 12.65 -13.37 9.04
C GLY A 133 11.98 -12.94 7.73
N VAL A 134 12.42 -13.50 6.59
CA VAL A 134 11.78 -13.26 5.29
C VAL A 134 10.36 -13.79 5.29
N LEU A 135 10.13 -14.98 5.84
CA LEU A 135 8.79 -15.56 5.95
C LEU A 135 7.87 -14.67 6.80
N PHE A 136 8.33 -14.22 7.97
CA PHE A 136 7.54 -13.34 8.84
C PHE A 136 7.18 -12.03 8.16
N LEU A 137 8.11 -11.40 7.46
CA LEU A 137 7.87 -10.16 6.73
C LEU A 137 6.95 -10.35 5.51
N SER A 138 7.06 -11.47 4.82
CA SER A 138 6.20 -11.79 3.68
C SER A 138 4.75 -12.04 4.10
N VAL A 139 4.54 -12.78 5.19
CA VAL A 139 3.21 -12.98 5.78
C VAL A 139 2.67 -11.65 6.30
N ALA A 140 3.50 -10.83 6.96
CA ALA A 140 3.10 -9.51 7.43
C ALA A 140 2.70 -8.60 6.26
N ALA A 141 3.44 -8.59 5.14
CA ALA A 141 3.11 -7.80 3.97
C ALA A 141 1.75 -8.19 3.35
N LEU A 142 1.53 -9.50 3.19
CA LEU A 142 0.27 -10.04 2.67
C LEU A 142 -0.91 -9.67 3.58
N CYS A 143 -0.80 -9.98 4.88
CA CYS A 143 -1.86 -9.72 5.85
C CYS A 143 -2.13 -8.23 6.03
N TYR A 144 -1.09 -7.39 5.99
CA TYR A 144 -1.25 -5.95 6.10
C TYR A 144 -2.06 -5.37 4.94
N ILE A 145 -1.68 -5.67 3.69
CA ILE A 145 -2.38 -5.13 2.51
C ILE A 145 -3.79 -5.68 2.42
N LEU A 146 -3.98 -7.01 2.61
CA LEU A 146 -5.31 -7.63 2.63
C LEU A 146 -6.19 -7.01 3.72
N GLY A 147 -5.66 -6.80 4.92
CA GLY A 147 -6.38 -6.18 6.03
C GLY A 147 -6.70 -4.72 5.79
N GLN A 148 -5.75 -3.92 5.31
CA GLN A 148 -5.94 -2.49 5.02
C GLN A 148 -7.00 -2.26 3.95
N LEU A 149 -6.85 -2.92 2.80
CA LEU A 149 -7.79 -2.77 1.69
C LEU A 149 -9.17 -3.39 2.04
N GLY A 150 -9.17 -4.54 2.72
CA GLY A 150 -10.40 -5.15 3.21
C GLY A 150 -11.14 -4.24 4.18
N PHE A 151 -10.44 -3.59 5.11
CA PHE A 151 -11.02 -2.61 6.01
C PHE A 151 -11.60 -1.42 5.26
N ILE A 152 -10.76 -0.69 4.51
CA ILE A 152 -11.15 0.60 3.93
C ILE A 152 -12.25 0.45 2.86
N SER A 153 -12.31 -0.69 2.18
CA SER A 153 -13.33 -0.95 1.17
C SER A 153 -14.73 -1.13 1.75
N TRP A 154 -14.84 -1.66 2.97
CA TRP A 154 -16.14 -1.95 3.60
C TRP A 154 -16.55 -0.92 4.66
N VAL A 155 -15.67 0.03 5.01
CA VAL A 155 -16.00 1.14 5.93
C VAL A 155 -17.26 1.90 5.52
N PRO A 156 -17.45 2.31 4.23
CA PRO A 156 -18.65 3.06 3.86
C PRO A 156 -19.93 2.26 4.06
N GLU A 157 -19.92 0.97 3.70
CA GLU A 157 -21.10 0.11 3.84
C GLU A 157 -21.43 -0.17 5.32
N TYR A 158 -20.42 -0.39 6.13
CA TYR A 158 -20.57 -0.52 7.57
C TYR A 158 -21.15 0.75 8.22
N ALA A 159 -20.60 1.92 7.88
CA ALA A 159 -21.06 3.19 8.41
C ALA A 159 -22.52 3.50 8.00
N LYS A 160 -22.90 3.19 6.77
CA LYS A 160 -24.30 3.27 6.32
C LYS A 160 -25.22 2.36 7.14
N GLY A 161 -24.77 1.15 7.43
CA GLY A 161 -25.49 0.21 8.30
C GLY A 161 -25.76 0.74 9.72
N LEU A 162 -24.91 1.67 10.20
CA LEU A 162 -25.07 2.39 11.46
C LEU A 162 -25.92 3.67 11.33
N GLY A 163 -26.53 3.93 10.17
CA GLY A 163 -27.37 5.09 9.91
C GLY A 163 -26.64 6.37 9.53
N MET A 164 -25.34 6.31 9.21
CA MET A 164 -24.58 7.47 8.72
C MET A 164 -24.99 7.83 7.29
N SER A 165 -24.94 9.12 6.95
CA SER A 165 -25.17 9.57 5.57
C SER A 165 -24.09 9.04 4.63
N LEU A 166 -24.39 8.94 3.34
CA LEU A 166 -23.41 8.52 2.33
C LEU A 166 -22.19 9.45 2.29
N ASN A 167 -22.42 10.73 2.53
CA ASN A 167 -21.37 11.74 2.57
C ASN A 167 -20.44 11.54 3.78
N ASP A 168 -21.01 11.30 4.97
CA ASP A 168 -20.23 11.06 6.19
C ASP A 168 -19.45 9.75 6.09
N ALA A 169 -20.06 8.70 5.55
CA ALA A 169 -19.40 7.43 5.30
C ALA A 169 -18.21 7.55 4.33
N GLY A 170 -18.37 8.32 3.26
CA GLY A 170 -17.28 8.65 2.31
C GLY A 170 -16.16 9.50 2.97
N THR A 171 -16.54 10.41 3.86
CA THR A 171 -15.61 11.26 4.59
C THR A 171 -14.69 10.44 5.50
N LEU A 172 -15.16 9.33 6.08
CA LEU A 172 -14.31 8.41 6.87
C LEU A 172 -13.15 7.87 6.02
N VAL A 173 -13.41 7.44 4.78
CA VAL A 173 -12.37 6.95 3.87
C VAL A 173 -11.36 8.05 3.53
N SER A 174 -11.85 9.25 3.22
CA SER A 174 -11.00 10.40 2.92
C SER A 174 -10.13 10.79 4.13
N ASN A 175 -10.68 10.76 5.33
CA ASN A 175 -9.97 11.03 6.58
C ASN A 175 -8.87 10.00 6.85
N PHE A 176 -9.13 8.72 6.58
CA PHE A 176 -8.10 7.67 6.67
C PHE A 176 -6.92 8.00 5.77
N TRP A 177 -7.15 8.26 4.48
CA TRP A 177 -6.08 8.52 3.53
C TRP A 177 -5.35 9.84 3.78
N MET A 178 -6.07 10.87 4.25
CA MET A 178 -5.48 12.13 4.66
C MET A 178 -4.50 11.94 5.83
N SER A 179 -4.94 11.28 6.88
CA SER A 179 -4.09 11.01 8.05
C SER A 179 -2.95 10.06 7.72
N TYR A 180 -3.18 9.09 6.82
CA TYR A 180 -2.17 8.20 6.30
C TYR A 180 -1.07 8.97 5.56
N MET A 181 -1.42 9.93 4.70
CA MET A 181 -0.47 10.81 4.03
C MET A 181 0.36 11.63 5.03
N VAL A 182 -0.29 12.25 6.00
CA VAL A 182 0.39 13.02 7.06
C VAL A 182 1.32 12.11 7.86
N GLY A 183 0.88 10.90 8.19
CA GLY A 183 1.69 9.89 8.87
C GLY A 183 2.93 9.50 8.06
N MET A 184 2.80 9.29 6.74
CA MET A 184 3.95 8.99 5.88
C MET A 184 5.00 10.11 5.93
N TRP A 185 4.58 11.38 5.92
CA TRP A 185 5.50 12.51 6.06
C TRP A 185 6.17 12.54 7.44
N ALA A 186 5.39 12.38 8.51
CA ALA A 186 5.92 12.34 9.86
C ALA A 186 6.92 11.19 10.06
N PHE A 187 6.56 9.98 9.65
CA PHE A 187 7.43 8.80 9.78
C PHE A 187 8.62 8.82 8.83
N SER A 188 8.55 9.51 7.69
CA SER A 188 9.74 9.72 6.86
C SER A 188 10.88 10.40 7.61
N PHE A 189 10.52 11.24 8.59
CA PHE A 189 11.47 11.90 9.49
C PHE A 189 11.78 11.04 10.74
N ILE A 190 10.76 10.51 11.40
CA ILE A 190 10.88 9.75 12.66
C ILE A 190 11.74 8.50 12.48
N LEU A 191 11.59 7.74 11.38
CA LEU A 191 12.31 6.50 11.12
C LEU A 191 13.85 6.67 11.03
N ARG A 192 14.33 7.91 10.94
CA ARG A 192 15.78 8.18 10.94
C ARG A 192 16.42 8.04 12.32
N PHE A 193 15.65 8.18 13.38
CA PHE A 193 16.15 8.26 14.75
C PHE A 193 15.92 6.98 15.56
N PHE A 194 15.03 6.11 15.12
CA PHE A 194 14.62 4.95 15.89
C PHE A 194 14.90 3.64 15.16
N ASP A 195 14.92 2.57 15.93
CA ASP A 195 15.05 1.21 15.41
C ASP A 195 13.80 0.79 14.64
N LEU A 196 13.99 0.43 13.37
CA LEU A 196 12.90 0.11 12.45
C LEU A 196 12.04 -1.05 12.94
N GLN A 197 12.67 -2.08 13.54
CA GLN A 197 11.97 -3.26 14.04
C GLN A 197 11.05 -2.93 15.20
N ARG A 198 11.51 -2.09 16.13
CA ARG A 198 10.71 -1.68 17.29
C ARG A 198 9.55 -0.81 16.87
N ILE A 199 9.81 0.18 16.00
CA ILE A 199 8.75 1.06 15.47
C ILE A 199 7.71 0.23 14.75
N LEU A 200 8.10 -0.68 13.86
CA LEU A 200 7.16 -1.52 13.12
C LEU A 200 6.25 -2.30 14.07
N THR A 201 6.81 -2.92 15.11
CA THR A 201 6.03 -3.68 16.08
C THR A 201 5.04 -2.80 16.84
N VAL A 202 5.48 -1.62 17.29
CA VAL A 202 4.61 -0.66 18.00
C VAL A 202 3.49 -0.16 17.09
N LEU A 203 3.81 0.24 15.87
CA LEU A 203 2.82 0.72 14.90
C LEU A 203 1.79 -0.35 14.55
N ALA A 204 2.22 -1.59 14.32
CA ALA A 204 1.32 -2.70 14.03
C ALA A 204 0.38 -2.98 15.21
N GLY A 205 0.87 -2.94 16.45
CA GLY A 205 0.07 -3.12 17.65
C GLY A 205 -0.95 -1.99 17.85
N LEU A 206 -0.51 -0.74 17.73
CA LEU A 206 -1.40 0.42 17.83
C LEU A 206 -2.47 0.42 16.73
N ALA A 207 -2.10 0.11 15.51
CA ALA A 207 -3.05 0.05 14.40
C ALA A 207 -4.09 -1.07 14.61
N ALA A 208 -3.70 -2.24 15.11
CA ALA A 208 -4.63 -3.32 15.44
C ALA A 208 -5.62 -2.91 16.54
N ILE A 209 -5.16 -2.24 17.60
CA ILE A 209 -6.01 -1.73 18.69
C ILE A 209 -6.97 -0.67 18.16
N LEU A 210 -6.48 0.30 17.38
CA LEU A 210 -7.32 1.37 16.82
C LEU A 210 -8.36 0.86 15.86
N MET A 211 -8.04 -0.15 15.05
CA MET A 211 -9.01 -0.81 14.18
C MET A 211 -10.09 -1.54 14.99
N TYR A 212 -9.74 -2.17 16.11
CA TYR A 212 -10.69 -2.78 17.02
C TYR A 212 -11.62 -1.72 17.64
N VAL A 213 -11.07 -0.60 18.11
CA VAL A 213 -11.85 0.52 18.65
C VAL A 213 -12.81 1.09 17.60
N PHE A 214 -12.37 1.20 16.34
CA PHE A 214 -13.24 1.60 15.23
C PHE A 214 -14.42 0.64 15.05
N ASN A 215 -14.15 -0.66 15.03
CA ASN A 215 -15.15 -1.70 14.74
C ASN A 215 -16.18 -1.91 15.85
N THR A 216 -15.84 -1.56 17.08
CA THR A 216 -16.68 -1.76 18.27
C THR A 216 -17.21 -0.46 18.87
N GLY A 217 -16.75 0.68 18.35
CA GLY A 217 -17.08 2.00 18.88
C GLY A 217 -18.38 2.58 18.33
N THR A 218 -18.79 3.69 18.93
CA THR A 218 -19.89 4.53 18.43
C THR A 218 -19.41 5.38 17.23
N PRO A 219 -20.31 6.01 16.44
CA PRO A 219 -19.92 6.93 15.37
C PRO A 219 -18.92 8.02 15.77
N ALA A 220 -19.02 8.51 17.01
CA ALA A 220 -18.07 9.48 17.55
C ALA A 220 -16.65 8.87 17.71
N HIS A 221 -16.55 7.61 18.11
CA HIS A 221 -15.27 6.89 18.19
C HIS A 221 -14.72 6.59 16.80
N MET A 222 -15.54 6.32 15.80
CA MET A 222 -15.13 6.07 14.43
C MET A 222 -14.41 7.28 13.83
N ALA A 223 -14.91 8.50 14.08
CA ALA A 223 -14.37 9.73 13.51
C ALA A 223 -12.90 9.98 13.91
N TRP A 224 -12.52 9.80 15.17
CA TRP A 224 -11.16 10.00 15.62
C TRP A 224 -10.27 8.77 15.43
N SER A 225 -10.82 7.56 15.64
CA SER A 225 -10.05 6.33 15.52
C SER A 225 -9.59 6.06 14.11
N ILE A 226 -10.39 6.44 13.08
CA ILE A 226 -9.97 6.28 11.68
C ILE A 226 -8.80 7.21 11.32
N LEU A 227 -8.77 8.43 11.87
CA LEU A 227 -7.64 9.34 11.71
C LEU A 227 -6.37 8.77 12.37
N ALA A 228 -6.49 8.32 13.61
CA ALA A 228 -5.37 7.69 14.32
C ALA A 228 -4.91 6.41 13.62
N LEU A 229 -5.85 5.55 13.16
CA LEU A 229 -5.55 4.33 12.43
C LEU A 229 -4.79 4.62 11.13
N GLY A 230 -5.24 5.58 10.33
CA GLY A 230 -4.56 6.00 9.10
C GLY A 230 -3.14 6.46 9.40
N PHE A 231 -2.94 7.32 10.38
CA PHE A 231 -1.65 7.83 10.78
C PHE A 231 -0.67 6.71 11.18
N PHE A 232 -1.05 5.85 12.12
CA PHE A 232 -0.16 4.78 12.62
C PHE A 232 0.02 3.63 11.63
N SER A 233 -0.90 3.40 10.71
CA SER A 233 -0.75 2.40 9.63
C SER A 233 0.24 2.83 8.55
N SER A 234 0.47 4.13 8.37
CA SER A 234 1.12 4.72 7.19
C SER A 234 2.55 4.22 6.93
N ALA A 235 3.31 3.90 7.96
CA ALA A 235 4.70 3.47 7.81
C ALA A 235 4.88 1.94 7.90
N ILE A 236 3.84 1.17 8.17
CA ILE A 236 3.94 -0.28 8.41
C ILE A 236 4.47 -0.99 7.16
N TYR A 237 3.82 -0.80 6.02
CA TYR A 237 4.19 -1.51 4.79
C TYR A 237 5.60 -1.17 4.30
N THR A 238 5.93 0.11 4.22
CA THR A 238 7.25 0.56 3.78
C THR A 238 8.36 0.08 4.74
N THR A 239 8.07 0.01 6.04
CA THR A 239 9.03 -0.53 7.03
C THR A 239 9.19 -2.04 6.87
N ILE A 240 8.12 -2.80 6.57
CA ILE A 240 8.20 -4.23 6.24
C ILE A 240 9.13 -4.44 5.04
N ILE A 241 8.94 -3.69 3.96
CA ILE A 241 9.78 -3.78 2.75
C ILE A 241 11.24 -3.41 3.06
N THR A 242 11.46 -2.36 3.83
CA THR A 242 12.80 -1.91 4.22
C THR A 242 13.52 -2.98 5.05
N LEU A 243 12.86 -3.54 6.06
CA LEU A 243 13.41 -4.64 6.86
C LEU A 243 13.61 -5.91 6.02
N GLY A 244 12.72 -6.18 5.08
CA GLY A 244 12.85 -7.26 4.11
C GLY A 244 14.16 -7.16 3.33
N SER A 245 14.49 -5.96 2.84
CA SER A 245 15.73 -5.71 2.09
C SER A 245 17.00 -5.91 2.93
N GLN A 246 16.88 -5.89 4.27
CA GLN A 246 18.00 -6.03 5.21
C GLN A 246 18.18 -7.46 5.74
N GLN A 247 17.34 -8.42 5.30
CA GLN A 247 17.43 -9.81 5.78
C GLN A 247 18.61 -10.59 5.17
N THR A 248 19.27 -10.06 4.15
CA THR A 248 20.46 -10.64 3.52
C THR A 248 21.65 -9.71 3.68
N LYS A 249 22.87 -10.28 3.75
CA LYS A 249 24.11 -9.50 3.87
C LYS A 249 24.36 -8.58 2.67
N VAL A 250 23.93 -9.00 1.49
CA VAL A 250 23.99 -8.23 0.26
C VAL A 250 22.55 -7.91 -0.14
N PRO A 251 22.20 -6.64 -0.44
CA PRO A 251 20.85 -6.28 -0.86
C PRO A 251 20.43 -7.09 -2.09
N SER A 252 19.39 -7.90 -1.95
CA SER A 252 18.86 -8.75 -3.01
C SER A 252 17.60 -8.16 -3.61
N PRO A 253 17.61 -7.73 -4.90
CA PRO A 253 16.39 -7.31 -5.60
C PRO A 253 15.32 -8.40 -5.64
N LYS A 254 15.74 -9.68 -5.69
CA LYS A 254 14.82 -10.83 -5.70
C LYS A 254 14.02 -10.92 -4.41
N LEU A 255 14.68 -10.67 -3.27
CA LEU A 255 14.05 -10.70 -1.95
C LEU A 255 13.03 -9.57 -1.79
N VAL A 256 13.41 -8.35 -2.16
CA VAL A 256 12.49 -7.19 -2.11
C VAL A 256 11.28 -7.45 -2.99
N ASN A 257 11.48 -7.90 -4.22
CA ASN A 257 10.39 -8.23 -5.14
C ASN A 257 9.50 -9.37 -4.61
N PHE A 258 10.05 -10.35 -3.91
CA PHE A 258 9.27 -11.41 -3.30
C PHE A 258 8.32 -10.87 -2.21
N VAL A 259 8.82 -10.02 -1.31
CA VAL A 259 7.99 -9.42 -0.26
C VAL A 259 6.94 -8.49 -0.85
N LEU A 260 7.29 -7.69 -1.87
CA LEU A 260 6.33 -6.86 -2.63
C LEU A 260 5.25 -7.72 -3.29
N THR A 261 5.62 -8.85 -3.89
CA THR A 261 4.66 -9.78 -4.51
C THR A 261 3.68 -10.34 -3.49
N CYS A 262 4.13 -10.67 -2.28
CA CYS A 262 3.24 -11.10 -1.20
C CYS A 262 2.20 -10.02 -0.85
N GLY A 263 2.61 -8.74 -0.79
CA GLY A 263 1.66 -7.62 -0.62
C GLY A 263 0.66 -7.52 -1.77
N THR A 264 1.13 -7.67 -3.01
CA THR A 264 0.26 -7.64 -4.21
C THR A 264 -0.75 -8.79 -4.20
N ILE A 265 -0.35 -9.99 -3.75
CA ILE A 265 -1.28 -11.10 -3.55
C ILE A 265 -2.35 -10.73 -2.52
N GLY A 266 -1.99 -10.02 -1.44
CA GLY A 266 -2.95 -9.49 -0.49
C GLY A 266 -4.00 -8.59 -1.14
N THR A 267 -3.59 -7.71 -2.06
CA THR A 267 -4.52 -6.87 -2.86
C THR A 267 -5.48 -7.73 -3.69
N MET A 268 -4.97 -8.72 -4.40
CA MET A 268 -5.79 -9.62 -5.25
C MET A 268 -6.82 -10.40 -4.43
N LEU A 269 -6.44 -10.83 -3.23
CA LEU A 269 -7.29 -11.62 -2.35
C LEU A 269 -8.34 -10.78 -1.61
N THR A 270 -8.26 -9.44 -1.62
CA THR A 270 -9.12 -8.58 -0.81
C THR A 270 -10.60 -8.92 -0.95
N PHE A 271 -11.15 -8.84 -2.16
CA PHE A 271 -12.57 -9.11 -2.37
C PHE A 271 -12.91 -10.60 -2.45
N VAL A 272 -11.95 -11.44 -2.83
CA VAL A 272 -12.12 -12.91 -2.82
C VAL A 272 -12.34 -13.42 -1.39
N VAL A 273 -11.65 -12.82 -0.42
CA VAL A 273 -11.78 -13.19 1.00
C VAL A 273 -12.94 -12.43 1.66
N THR A 274 -13.01 -11.12 1.48
CA THR A 274 -13.97 -10.29 2.22
C THR A 274 -15.36 -10.30 1.61
N GLY A 275 -15.51 -10.50 0.31
CA GLY A 275 -16.81 -10.55 -0.35
C GLY A 275 -17.76 -11.60 0.23
N PRO A 276 -17.39 -12.89 0.26
CA PRO A 276 -18.20 -13.93 0.88
C PRO A 276 -18.50 -13.69 2.36
N ILE A 277 -17.54 -13.09 3.10
CA ILE A 277 -17.75 -12.77 4.52
C ILE A 277 -18.85 -11.71 4.66
N VAL A 278 -18.82 -10.68 3.82
CA VAL A 278 -19.86 -9.63 3.85
C VAL A 278 -21.22 -10.18 3.43
N GLU A 279 -21.26 -11.03 2.42
CA GLU A 279 -22.50 -11.66 1.95
C GLU A 279 -23.18 -12.51 3.02
N HIS A 280 -22.40 -13.29 3.79
CA HIS A 280 -22.95 -14.19 4.80
C HIS A 280 -23.09 -13.58 6.19
N SER A 281 -22.23 -12.65 6.57
CA SER A 281 -22.10 -12.15 7.95
C SER A 281 -22.10 -10.63 8.08
N GLY A 282 -22.26 -9.92 6.97
CA GLY A 282 -22.31 -8.46 6.92
C GLY A 282 -20.95 -7.75 6.94
N PRO A 283 -20.92 -6.44 6.67
CA PRO A 283 -19.69 -5.66 6.55
C PRO A 283 -18.88 -5.61 7.85
N GLN A 284 -19.50 -5.64 9.03
CA GLN A 284 -18.79 -5.66 10.30
C GLN A 284 -17.87 -6.88 10.44
N ALA A 285 -18.31 -8.04 9.97
CA ALA A 285 -17.50 -9.26 10.01
C ALA A 285 -16.24 -9.15 9.14
N ALA A 286 -16.33 -8.49 7.99
CA ALA A 286 -15.17 -8.20 7.15
C ALA A 286 -14.19 -7.24 7.84
N LEU A 287 -14.69 -6.20 8.52
CA LEU A 287 -13.87 -5.28 9.31
C LEU A 287 -13.18 -5.97 10.49
N LEU A 288 -13.85 -6.89 11.18
CA LEU A 288 -13.26 -7.70 12.25
C LEU A 288 -12.21 -8.68 11.70
N THR A 289 -12.45 -9.25 10.52
CA THR A 289 -11.45 -10.07 9.81
C THR A 289 -10.21 -9.26 9.48
N ALA A 290 -10.36 -8.04 8.97
CA ALA A 290 -9.25 -7.12 8.72
C ALA A 290 -8.48 -6.79 10.01
N ASN A 291 -9.18 -6.61 11.13
CA ASN A 291 -8.57 -6.42 12.44
C ASN A 291 -7.75 -7.65 12.88
N GLY A 292 -8.28 -8.85 12.68
CA GLY A 292 -7.55 -10.10 12.92
C GLY A 292 -6.26 -10.19 12.10
N LEU A 293 -6.30 -9.77 10.81
CA LEU A 293 -5.11 -9.70 9.95
C LEU A 293 -4.06 -8.70 10.48
N TYR A 294 -4.49 -7.55 11.00
CA TYR A 294 -3.57 -6.59 11.65
C TYR A 294 -2.96 -7.16 12.93
N ALA A 295 -3.72 -7.94 13.69
CA ALA A 295 -3.17 -8.67 14.84
C ALA A 295 -2.11 -9.70 14.40
N VAL A 296 -2.32 -10.40 13.28
CA VAL A 296 -1.32 -11.29 12.69
C VAL A 296 -0.06 -10.51 12.29
N VAL A 297 -0.19 -9.32 11.68
CA VAL A 297 0.94 -8.45 11.36
C VAL A 297 1.75 -8.12 12.61
N PHE A 298 1.07 -7.71 13.69
CA PHE A 298 1.72 -7.44 14.97
C PHE A 298 2.50 -8.65 15.50
N VAL A 299 1.88 -9.83 15.50
CA VAL A 299 2.52 -11.08 15.95
C VAL A 299 3.75 -11.41 15.11
N MET A 300 3.66 -11.31 13.76
CA MET A 300 4.80 -11.57 12.87
C MET A 300 5.96 -10.60 13.13
N CYS A 301 5.65 -9.31 13.31
CA CYS A 301 6.65 -8.30 13.63
C CYS A 301 7.29 -8.53 15.03
N PHE A 302 6.48 -8.92 16.00
CA PHE A 302 6.97 -9.25 17.34
C PHE A 302 7.92 -10.46 17.33
N LEU A 303 7.53 -11.55 16.66
CA LEU A 303 8.35 -12.76 16.50
C LEU A 303 9.65 -12.46 15.75
N LEU A 304 9.62 -11.61 14.72
CA LEU A 304 10.83 -11.17 14.04
C LEU A 304 11.81 -10.48 15.00
N GLY A 305 11.30 -9.59 15.86
CA GLY A 305 12.11 -8.91 16.88
C GLY A 305 12.71 -9.88 17.89
N PHE A 306 11.99 -10.92 18.26
CA PHE A 306 12.48 -11.94 19.17
C PHE A 306 13.61 -12.78 18.55
N VAL A 307 13.43 -13.24 17.32
CA VAL A 307 14.44 -14.03 16.59
C VAL A 307 15.72 -13.22 16.32
N SER A 308 15.59 -11.94 15.97
CA SER A 308 16.75 -11.09 15.71
C SER A 308 17.60 -10.85 16.95
N ARG A 309 16.99 -10.65 18.12
CA ARG A 309 17.71 -10.53 19.41
C ARG A 309 18.43 -11.81 19.81
N HIS A 310 17.81 -12.95 19.58
CA HIS A 310 18.41 -14.25 19.92
C HIS A 310 19.66 -14.55 19.07
N ARG A 311 19.67 -14.14 17.80
CA ARG A 311 20.85 -14.23 16.93
C ARG A 311 21.99 -13.34 17.41
N GLN A 312 21.72 -12.12 17.83
CA GLN A 312 22.74 -11.20 18.34
C GLN A 312 23.37 -11.72 19.66
N HIS A 313 22.56 -12.30 20.53
CA HIS A 313 23.06 -12.86 21.78
C HIS A 313 24.00 -14.07 21.56
N ASN A 314 23.63 -14.97 20.64
CA ASN A 314 24.44 -16.16 20.32
C ASN A 314 25.77 -15.82 19.62
N THR A 315 25.82 -14.72 18.84
CA THR A 315 27.12 -14.27 18.27
C THR A 315 28.04 -13.62 19.29
N LEU A 316 27.53 -13.02 20.35
CA LEU A 316 28.34 -12.43 21.43
C LEU A 316 28.84 -13.48 22.42
N THR A 317 28.19 -14.62 22.56
CA THR A 317 28.59 -15.72 23.47
C THR A 317 29.52 -16.75 22.82
N SER A 318 29.73 -16.65 21.48
CA SER A 318 30.62 -17.53 20.71
C SER A 318 32.03 -16.95 20.49
N HIS A 319 32.35 -15.83 21.11
CA HIS A 319 33.68 -15.21 21.23
C HIS A 319 34.10 -15.13 22.69
#